data_394e877d1324075492ec598947f979fb
#
_entry.id   394e877d1324075492ec598947f979fb
#
_cell.length_a   1.000
_cell.length_b   1.000
_cell.length_c   1.000
_cell.angle_alpha   90.00
_cell.angle_beta   90.00
_cell.angle_gamma   90.00
#
_symmetry.space_group_name_H-M   'P 1'
#
loop_
_entity.id
_entity.type
_entity.pdbx_description
1 polymer ?
#
loop_
_entity_poly.entity_id
_entity_poly.type
_entity_poly.pdbx_seq_one_letter_code
_entity_poly.pdbx_strand_id
1 'polypeptide(L)'
;MHPLILLYPGTFVAAVLNPRWGFIGLLTIMLVRPPDRVPELVGFPGIELMLVGIVLGMALRMDSLAKPKVPQDKLILWLLILSVLGLMIQARGEIVSETKEFLSAIVIYVFATRLIRNSSDLLTLLFWLSAVTVVLVIEAIRAYLADPAGAFTDPLSGRMQGLGYYANPNEFGKLMCTAIPFFGIFMFSSRSFFLRLVALGGVLVMLAAVGYTQSRTCFVALAIIAFTPFLLSANKGVVKRLIVMGILGVALLYVVTLLPGPLQERAASITEYRSDSSFQGRLRAWGQGFLMVTWYPLYGVGKGQWYSYHGLAPHNSFVQVMAEMGLPGIVVFCMIVWACWTQVAGYLGRAGEAADPRLVTLSKGIAASYLGYLFYIFLGNQGYSPWTYFYFGICAAFAYITRSVAADARAKRPAAGALAGAAR
;
A
#
# COMPACT_ATOMS: atom_id res chain seq x y z
N MET A 1 -19.89 15.00 -22.79
CA MET A 1 -19.18 13.75 -22.41
C MET A 1 -18.27 14.07 -21.23
N HIS A 2 -18.44 13.39 -20.12
CA HIS A 2 -17.64 13.67 -18.91
C HIS A 2 -16.15 13.30 -19.16
N PRO A 3 -15.17 14.15 -18.80
CA PRO A 3 -13.75 13.90 -19.10
C PRO A 3 -13.22 12.55 -18.59
N LEU A 4 -13.74 12.02 -17.48
CA LEU A 4 -13.36 10.73 -16.92
C LEU A 4 -13.67 9.53 -17.84
N ILE A 5 -14.62 9.68 -18.78
CA ILE A 5 -14.92 8.64 -19.78
C ILE A 5 -13.72 8.43 -20.71
N LEU A 6 -13.01 9.53 -21.06
CA LEU A 6 -11.81 9.48 -21.91
C LEU A 6 -10.61 8.79 -21.23
N LEU A 7 -10.66 8.63 -19.91
CA LEU A 7 -9.59 7.94 -19.17
C LEU A 7 -9.42 6.48 -19.64
N TYR A 8 -10.53 5.78 -19.96
CA TYR A 8 -10.48 4.38 -20.37
C TYR A 8 -9.82 4.17 -21.74
N PRO A 9 -10.30 4.79 -22.84
CA PRO A 9 -9.66 4.60 -24.14
C PRO A 9 -8.22 5.13 -24.16
N GLY A 10 -7.95 6.26 -23.52
CA GLY A 10 -6.60 6.81 -23.45
C GLY A 10 -5.62 5.88 -22.72
N THR A 11 -6.00 5.33 -21.58
CA THR A 11 -5.17 4.38 -20.83
C THR A 11 -5.08 3.02 -21.53
N PHE A 12 -6.12 2.56 -22.23
CA PHE A 12 -6.06 1.33 -23.02
C PHE A 12 -5.02 1.44 -24.16
N VAL A 13 -5.08 2.51 -24.94
CA VAL A 13 -4.08 2.77 -25.99
C VAL A 13 -2.67 2.86 -25.38
N ALA A 14 -2.53 3.59 -24.27
CA ALA A 14 -1.26 3.66 -23.56
C ALA A 14 -0.78 2.29 -23.07
N ALA A 15 -1.68 1.40 -22.65
CA ALA A 15 -1.37 0.04 -22.19
C ALA A 15 -0.82 -0.84 -23.31
N VAL A 16 -1.44 -0.80 -24.49
CA VAL A 16 -0.99 -1.54 -25.68
C VAL A 16 0.35 -0.99 -26.18
N LEU A 17 0.51 0.33 -26.24
CA LEU A 17 1.74 0.98 -26.68
C LEU A 17 2.89 0.83 -25.69
N ASN A 18 2.60 0.87 -24.40
CA ASN A 18 3.58 0.70 -23.32
C ASN A 18 2.89 0.18 -22.04
N PRO A 19 3.03 -1.11 -21.73
CA PRO A 19 2.33 -1.72 -20.60
C PRO A 19 2.63 -1.10 -19.23
N ARG A 20 3.77 -0.39 -19.07
CA ARG A 20 4.06 0.35 -17.81
C ARG A 20 3.10 1.52 -17.62
N TRP A 21 2.86 2.31 -18.67
CA TRP A 21 1.87 3.39 -18.62
C TRP A 21 0.45 2.85 -18.49
N GLY A 22 0.18 1.69 -19.11
CA GLY A 22 -1.07 0.95 -18.87
C GLY A 22 -1.27 0.58 -17.41
N PHE A 23 -0.22 0.10 -16.75
CA PHE A 23 -0.28 -0.24 -15.32
C PHE A 23 -0.50 1.00 -14.44
N ILE A 24 0.18 2.10 -14.71
CA ILE A 24 -0.05 3.38 -14.05
C ILE A 24 -1.51 3.84 -14.27
N GLY A 25 -2.01 3.73 -15.50
CA GLY A 25 -3.40 4.04 -15.84
C GLY A 25 -4.42 3.16 -15.11
N LEU A 26 -4.16 1.84 -15.03
CA LEU A 26 -5.00 0.91 -14.25
C LEU A 26 -5.08 1.33 -12.78
N LEU A 27 -3.94 1.60 -12.14
CA LEU A 27 -3.91 2.06 -10.75
C LEU A 27 -4.59 3.42 -10.58
N THR A 28 -4.49 4.31 -11.58
CA THR A 28 -5.20 5.60 -11.59
C THR A 28 -6.72 5.37 -11.64
N ILE A 29 -7.20 4.48 -12.50
CA ILE A 29 -8.63 4.12 -12.58
C ILE A 29 -9.10 3.52 -11.26
N MET A 30 -8.29 2.66 -10.62
CA MET A 30 -8.60 2.09 -9.31
C MET A 30 -8.64 3.14 -8.19
N LEU A 31 -7.82 4.20 -8.27
CA LEU A 31 -7.84 5.32 -7.31
C LEU A 31 -9.01 6.26 -7.55
N VAL A 32 -9.20 6.71 -8.80
CA VAL A 32 -10.20 7.71 -9.16
C VAL A 32 -11.61 7.14 -9.11
N ARG A 33 -11.76 5.83 -9.43
CA ARG A 33 -13.05 5.12 -9.50
C ARG A 33 -14.10 5.87 -10.33
N PRO A 34 -13.90 6.01 -11.64
CA PRO A 34 -14.80 6.78 -12.48
C PRO A 34 -16.29 6.39 -12.37
N PRO A 35 -16.67 5.11 -12.16
CA PRO A 35 -18.08 4.75 -11.95
C PRO A 35 -18.74 5.38 -10.72
N ASP A 36 -17.97 5.71 -9.67
CA ASP A 36 -18.49 6.37 -8.47
C ASP A 36 -18.80 7.87 -8.72
N ARG A 37 -18.37 8.43 -9.86
CA ARG A 37 -18.53 9.83 -10.27
C ARG A 37 -19.39 10.03 -11.51
N VAL A 38 -19.48 9.03 -12.35
CA VAL A 38 -20.13 9.07 -13.67
C VAL A 38 -21.06 7.88 -13.78
N PRO A 39 -22.38 8.08 -13.55
CA PRO A 39 -23.35 6.98 -13.51
C PRO A 39 -23.38 6.11 -14.78
N GLU A 40 -23.07 6.69 -15.94
CA GLU A 40 -23.02 5.98 -17.23
C GLU A 40 -21.90 4.93 -17.30
N LEU A 41 -20.95 4.96 -16.37
CA LEU A 41 -19.86 4.00 -16.28
C LEU A 41 -20.15 2.84 -15.30
N VAL A 42 -21.30 2.86 -14.63
CA VAL A 42 -21.70 1.75 -13.74
C VAL A 42 -21.93 0.50 -14.60
N GLY A 43 -21.24 -0.59 -14.27
CA GLY A 43 -21.28 -1.84 -15.02
C GLY A 43 -20.34 -1.88 -16.25
N PHE A 44 -19.65 -0.78 -16.56
CA PHE A 44 -18.65 -0.79 -17.62
C PHE A 44 -17.41 -1.62 -17.20
N PRO A 45 -16.95 -2.60 -18.02
CA PRO A 45 -15.85 -3.50 -17.69
C PRO A 45 -14.47 -2.81 -17.88
N GLY A 46 -14.30 -1.62 -17.29
CA GLY A 46 -13.13 -0.77 -17.53
C GLY A 46 -11.84 -1.35 -16.98
N ILE A 47 -11.87 -2.03 -15.84
CA ILE A 47 -10.70 -2.69 -15.25
C ILE A 47 -10.29 -3.88 -16.14
N GLU A 48 -11.25 -4.69 -16.57
CA GLU A 48 -11.02 -5.85 -17.45
C GLU A 48 -10.39 -5.42 -18.77
N LEU A 49 -10.90 -4.35 -19.38
CA LEU A 49 -10.30 -3.78 -20.59
C LEU A 49 -8.85 -3.35 -20.38
N MET A 50 -8.53 -2.72 -19.24
CA MET A 50 -7.16 -2.35 -18.92
C MET A 50 -6.25 -3.57 -18.75
N LEU A 51 -6.74 -4.63 -18.10
CA LEU A 51 -6.00 -5.89 -17.96
C LEU A 51 -5.67 -6.48 -19.33
N VAL A 52 -6.65 -6.53 -20.24
CA VAL A 52 -6.45 -6.99 -21.63
C VAL A 52 -5.42 -6.12 -22.36
N GLY A 53 -5.53 -4.79 -22.29
CA GLY A 53 -4.59 -3.87 -22.90
C GLY A 53 -3.16 -4.05 -22.41
N ILE A 54 -2.96 -4.22 -21.10
CA ILE A 54 -1.64 -4.45 -20.50
C ILE A 54 -1.07 -5.80 -20.97
N VAL A 55 -1.87 -6.87 -20.95
CA VAL A 55 -1.44 -8.20 -21.39
C VAL A 55 -1.06 -8.20 -22.87
N LEU A 56 -1.85 -7.54 -23.74
CA LEU A 56 -1.53 -7.36 -25.15
C LEU A 56 -0.21 -6.59 -25.32
N GLY A 57 -0.03 -5.48 -24.62
CA GLY A 57 1.20 -4.69 -24.67
C GLY A 57 2.42 -5.47 -24.16
N MET A 58 2.24 -6.35 -23.19
CA MET A 58 3.27 -7.29 -22.72
C MET A 58 3.60 -8.35 -23.77
N ALA A 59 2.58 -8.95 -24.39
CA ALA A 59 2.74 -9.99 -25.41
C ALA A 59 3.50 -9.47 -26.65
N LEU A 60 3.22 -8.23 -27.07
CA LEU A 60 3.92 -7.57 -28.19
C LEU A 60 5.40 -7.27 -27.89
N ARG A 61 5.85 -7.41 -26.63
CA ARG A 61 7.21 -7.07 -26.16
C ARG A 61 7.83 -8.16 -25.31
N MET A 62 7.62 -9.41 -25.69
CA MET A 62 8.01 -10.60 -24.89
C MET A 62 9.48 -10.65 -24.48
N ASP A 63 10.41 -10.14 -25.29
CA ASP A 63 11.86 -10.13 -25.01
C ASP A 63 12.24 -9.28 -23.78
N SER A 64 11.31 -8.46 -23.32
CA SER A 64 11.52 -7.58 -22.19
C SER A 64 11.03 -8.14 -20.83
N LEU A 65 10.45 -9.34 -20.77
CA LEU A 65 9.75 -9.88 -19.59
C LEU A 65 10.60 -10.83 -18.73
N ALA A 66 11.91 -10.59 -18.60
CA ALA A 66 12.73 -11.38 -17.69
C ALA A 66 12.12 -11.42 -16.28
N LYS A 67 11.92 -12.63 -15.74
CA LYS A 67 11.30 -12.83 -14.42
C LYS A 67 12.27 -12.46 -13.30
N PRO A 68 12.02 -11.43 -12.47
CA PRO A 68 12.75 -11.31 -11.22
C PRO A 68 12.43 -12.52 -10.34
N LYS A 69 13.45 -13.23 -9.88
CA LYS A 69 13.27 -14.33 -8.92
C LYS A 69 13.17 -13.73 -7.52
N VAL A 70 11.98 -13.69 -6.98
CA VAL A 70 11.71 -13.21 -5.63
C VAL A 70 10.93 -14.27 -4.83
N PRO A 71 11.14 -14.39 -3.51
CA PRO A 71 10.50 -15.43 -2.71
C PRO A 71 8.97 -15.31 -2.70
N GLN A 72 8.44 -14.10 -2.82
CA GLN A 72 7.00 -13.84 -2.85
C GLN A 72 6.27 -14.56 -3.99
N ASP A 73 6.92 -14.78 -5.15
CA ASP A 73 6.27 -15.46 -6.28
C ASP A 73 5.73 -16.85 -5.87
N LYS A 74 6.54 -17.62 -5.15
CA LYS A 74 6.14 -18.94 -4.66
C LYS A 74 5.14 -18.86 -3.52
N LEU A 75 5.33 -17.92 -2.60
CA LEU A 75 4.47 -17.76 -1.42
C LEU A 75 3.05 -17.32 -1.83
N ILE A 76 2.93 -16.41 -2.80
CA ILE A 76 1.63 -15.97 -3.33
C ILE A 76 0.93 -17.12 -4.07
N LEU A 77 1.69 -17.93 -4.82
CA LEU A 77 1.14 -19.14 -5.45
C LEU A 77 0.62 -20.12 -4.40
N TRP A 78 1.38 -20.36 -3.31
CA TRP A 78 0.90 -21.19 -2.21
C TRP A 78 -0.35 -20.63 -1.54
N LEU A 79 -0.42 -19.32 -1.35
CA LEU A 79 -1.60 -18.67 -0.77
C LEU A 79 -2.83 -18.86 -1.67
N LEU A 80 -2.65 -18.75 -3.00
CA LEU A 80 -3.72 -19.05 -3.96
C LEU A 80 -4.17 -20.51 -3.91
N ILE A 81 -3.22 -21.45 -3.88
CA ILE A 81 -3.54 -22.89 -3.78
C ILE A 81 -4.32 -23.17 -2.48
N LEU A 82 -3.87 -22.64 -1.34
CA LEU A 82 -4.56 -22.81 -0.06
C LEU A 82 -5.97 -22.21 -0.09
N SER A 83 -6.15 -21.04 -0.73
CA SER A 83 -7.46 -20.43 -0.91
C SER A 83 -8.42 -21.33 -1.69
N VAL A 84 -7.97 -21.85 -2.85
CA VAL A 84 -8.80 -22.71 -3.69
C VAL A 84 -9.10 -24.04 -2.99
N LEU A 85 -8.09 -24.67 -2.37
CA LEU A 85 -8.28 -25.91 -1.63
C LEU A 85 -9.26 -25.74 -0.47
N GLY A 86 -9.15 -24.65 0.30
CA GLY A 86 -10.09 -24.37 1.40
C GLY A 86 -11.53 -24.25 0.90
N LEU A 87 -11.76 -23.53 -0.21
CA LEU A 87 -13.08 -23.40 -0.81
C LEU A 87 -13.62 -24.74 -1.33
N MET A 88 -12.77 -25.57 -1.95
CA MET A 88 -13.16 -26.90 -2.44
C MET A 88 -13.53 -27.85 -1.30
N ILE A 89 -12.72 -27.90 -0.24
CA ILE A 89 -12.95 -28.78 0.93
C ILE A 89 -14.23 -28.37 1.66
N GLN A 90 -14.50 -27.06 1.75
CA GLN A 90 -15.73 -26.55 2.36
C GLN A 90 -16.97 -26.71 1.45
N ALA A 91 -16.81 -27.23 0.23
CA ALA A 91 -17.86 -27.42 -0.77
C ALA A 91 -18.70 -26.15 -1.02
N ARG A 92 -18.06 -24.97 -1.06
CA ARG A 92 -18.72 -23.68 -1.25
C ARG A 92 -19.01 -23.44 -2.73
N GLY A 93 -20.25 -23.04 -3.04
CA GLY A 93 -20.66 -22.74 -4.42
C GLY A 93 -19.97 -21.49 -5.05
N GLU A 94 -19.27 -20.70 -4.25
CA GLU A 94 -18.65 -19.42 -4.65
C GLU A 94 -17.17 -19.55 -5.07
N ILE A 95 -16.68 -20.77 -5.31
CA ILE A 95 -15.27 -21.04 -5.65
C ILE A 95 -14.79 -20.14 -6.80
N VAL A 96 -15.59 -20.01 -7.86
CA VAL A 96 -15.20 -19.27 -9.07
C VAL A 96 -15.11 -17.77 -8.79
N SER A 97 -16.13 -17.19 -8.12
CA SER A 97 -16.17 -15.75 -7.82
C SER A 97 -15.06 -15.35 -6.86
N GLU A 98 -14.87 -16.11 -5.77
CA GLU A 98 -13.85 -15.85 -4.77
C GLU A 98 -12.42 -16.02 -5.31
N THR A 99 -12.21 -17.03 -6.17
CA THR A 99 -10.93 -17.23 -6.85
C THR A 99 -10.65 -16.12 -7.85
N LYS A 100 -11.65 -15.67 -8.65
CA LYS A 100 -11.52 -14.56 -9.59
C LYS A 100 -11.16 -13.26 -8.88
N GLU A 101 -11.83 -12.95 -7.76
CA GLU A 101 -11.51 -11.77 -6.94
C GLU A 101 -10.05 -11.81 -6.46
N PHE A 102 -9.61 -12.94 -5.92
CA PHE A 102 -8.25 -13.09 -5.44
C PHE A 102 -7.20 -13.01 -6.57
N LEU A 103 -7.48 -13.62 -7.71
CA LEU A 103 -6.61 -13.52 -8.89
C LEU A 103 -6.47 -12.07 -9.37
N SER A 104 -7.53 -11.26 -9.28
CA SER A 104 -7.46 -9.84 -9.67
C SER A 104 -6.45 -9.07 -8.81
N ALA A 105 -6.38 -9.37 -7.51
CA ALA A 105 -5.37 -8.79 -6.63
C ALA A 105 -3.95 -9.29 -6.97
N ILE A 106 -3.79 -10.60 -7.24
CA ILE A 106 -2.49 -11.19 -7.61
C ILE A 106 -1.97 -10.61 -8.93
N VAL A 107 -2.84 -10.31 -9.89
CA VAL A 107 -2.44 -9.68 -11.17
C VAL A 107 -1.76 -8.32 -10.93
N ILE A 108 -2.21 -7.53 -9.96
CA ILE A 108 -1.55 -6.27 -9.60
C ILE A 108 -0.11 -6.52 -9.11
N TYR A 109 0.11 -7.55 -8.28
CA TYR A 109 1.45 -7.98 -7.89
C TYR A 109 2.31 -8.37 -9.11
N VAL A 110 1.76 -9.17 -10.02
CA VAL A 110 2.46 -9.62 -11.22
C VAL A 110 2.86 -8.40 -12.08
N PHE A 111 1.96 -7.47 -12.34
CA PHE A 111 2.27 -6.28 -13.13
C PHE A 111 3.32 -5.41 -12.44
N ALA A 112 3.21 -5.18 -11.13
CA ALA A 112 4.22 -4.42 -10.39
C ALA A 112 5.61 -5.05 -10.52
N THR A 113 5.73 -6.38 -10.38
CA THR A 113 7.02 -7.08 -10.46
C THR A 113 7.58 -7.21 -11.87
N ARG A 114 6.71 -7.23 -12.91
CA ARG A 114 7.16 -7.41 -14.31
C ARG A 114 7.43 -6.09 -15.04
N LEU A 115 6.68 -5.05 -14.71
CA LEU A 115 6.70 -3.79 -15.44
C LEU A 115 7.61 -2.73 -14.80
N ILE A 116 7.88 -2.82 -13.49
CA ILE A 116 8.78 -1.91 -12.77
C ILE A 116 10.16 -2.54 -12.69
N ARG A 117 11.13 -2.02 -13.49
CA ARG A 117 12.44 -2.65 -13.66
C ARG A 117 13.62 -1.85 -13.17
N ASN A 118 13.46 -0.57 -13.06
CA ASN A 118 14.50 0.35 -12.63
C ASN A 118 13.94 1.40 -11.64
N SER A 119 14.86 2.11 -11.00
CA SER A 119 14.48 3.13 -10.01
C SER A 119 13.64 4.28 -10.59
N SER A 120 13.84 4.61 -11.89
CA SER A 120 13.05 5.66 -12.56
C SER A 120 11.60 5.23 -12.75
N ASP A 121 11.35 3.98 -13.19
CA ASP A 121 9.99 3.44 -13.33
C ASP A 121 9.26 3.47 -11.98
N LEU A 122 9.95 3.03 -10.91
CA LEU A 122 9.39 3.00 -9.57
C LEU A 122 9.10 4.42 -9.05
N LEU A 123 10.02 5.35 -9.19
CA LEU A 123 9.83 6.76 -8.82
C LEU A 123 8.66 7.38 -9.59
N THR A 124 8.57 7.17 -10.90
CA THR A 124 7.47 7.67 -11.72
C THR A 124 6.13 7.17 -11.21
N LEU A 125 6.02 5.86 -10.92
CA LEU A 125 4.81 5.27 -10.37
C LEU A 125 4.42 5.90 -9.03
N LEU A 126 5.36 5.97 -8.07
CA LEU A 126 5.10 6.49 -6.73
C LEU A 126 4.72 7.98 -6.74
N PHE A 127 5.39 8.76 -7.60
CA PHE A 127 5.04 10.17 -7.79
C PHE A 127 3.63 10.31 -8.35
N TRP A 128 3.30 9.56 -9.41
CA TRP A 128 2.00 9.65 -10.07
C TRP A 128 0.86 9.27 -9.13
N LEU A 129 0.99 8.18 -8.38
CA LEU A 129 -0.03 7.76 -7.41
C LEU A 129 -0.23 8.82 -6.32
N SER A 130 0.85 9.44 -5.83
CA SER A 130 0.75 10.52 -4.84
C SER A 130 0.11 11.77 -5.45
N ALA A 131 0.44 12.11 -6.70
CA ALA A 131 -0.15 13.26 -7.39
C ALA A 131 -1.65 13.08 -7.62
N VAL A 132 -2.08 11.90 -8.08
CA VAL A 132 -3.50 11.55 -8.20
C VAL A 132 -4.20 11.63 -6.85
N THR A 133 -3.57 11.11 -5.79
CA THR A 133 -4.11 11.21 -4.43
C THR A 133 -4.33 12.66 -4.02
N VAL A 134 -3.37 13.57 -4.29
CA VAL A 134 -3.53 15.00 -3.98
C VAL A 134 -4.70 15.63 -4.74
N VAL A 135 -4.89 15.28 -6.02
CA VAL A 135 -6.05 15.77 -6.79
C VAL A 135 -7.37 15.33 -6.14
N LEU A 136 -7.50 14.07 -5.76
CA LEU A 136 -8.68 13.55 -5.08
C LEU A 136 -8.91 14.21 -3.71
N VAL A 137 -7.83 14.50 -3.00
CA VAL A 137 -7.88 15.17 -1.70
C VAL A 137 -8.29 16.63 -1.82
N ILE A 138 -7.77 17.37 -2.83
CA ILE A 138 -8.20 18.76 -3.09
C ILE A 138 -9.67 18.80 -3.47
N GLU A 139 -10.15 17.88 -4.31
CA GLU A 139 -11.57 17.72 -4.64
C GLU A 139 -12.39 17.55 -3.35
N ALA A 140 -11.99 16.61 -2.49
CA ALA A 140 -12.70 16.29 -1.26
C ALA A 140 -12.72 17.47 -0.27
N ILE A 141 -11.60 18.17 -0.06
CA ILE A 141 -11.53 19.35 0.82
C ILE A 141 -12.47 20.44 0.29
N ARG A 142 -12.41 20.76 -1.01
CA ARG A 142 -13.25 21.79 -1.61
C ARG A 142 -14.74 21.48 -1.46
N ALA A 143 -15.13 20.23 -1.76
CA ALA A 143 -16.51 19.80 -1.67
C ALA A 143 -17.02 19.76 -0.22
N TYR A 144 -16.20 19.25 0.70
CA TYR A 144 -16.51 19.21 2.14
C TYR A 144 -16.70 20.61 2.75
N LEU A 145 -15.86 21.58 2.37
CA LEU A 145 -15.95 22.95 2.85
C LEU A 145 -17.13 23.73 2.21
N ALA A 146 -17.48 23.38 0.96
CA ALA A 146 -18.60 24.01 0.27
C ALA A 146 -19.97 23.47 0.73
N ASP A 147 -20.06 22.19 1.05
CA ASP A 147 -21.28 21.53 1.52
C ASP A 147 -20.94 20.49 2.62
N PRO A 148 -20.96 20.92 3.89
CA PRO A 148 -20.69 20.02 5.02
C PRO A 148 -21.71 18.89 5.23
N ALA A 149 -22.83 18.91 4.52
CA ALA A 149 -23.84 17.85 4.52
C ALA A 149 -23.82 17.01 3.23
N GLY A 150 -22.91 17.31 2.32
CA GLY A 150 -22.79 16.68 0.99
C GLY A 150 -22.13 15.31 0.99
N ALA A 151 -21.92 14.79 -0.22
CA ALA A 151 -21.40 13.43 -0.46
C ALA A 151 -19.98 13.18 0.11
N PHE A 152 -19.20 14.22 0.35
CA PHE A 152 -17.86 14.12 0.94
C PHE A 152 -17.85 14.20 2.48
N THR A 153 -19.00 14.10 3.09
CA THR A 153 -19.17 14.09 4.55
C THR A 153 -19.79 12.75 4.98
N ASP A 154 -19.18 12.13 6.00
CA ASP A 154 -19.77 10.94 6.62
C ASP A 154 -21.08 11.34 7.36
N PRO A 155 -22.23 10.82 6.93
CA PRO A 155 -23.52 11.25 7.45
C PRO A 155 -23.71 10.93 8.94
N LEU A 156 -22.96 9.98 9.48
CA LEU A 156 -23.06 9.58 10.88
C LEU A 156 -22.16 10.40 11.81
N SER A 157 -21.06 10.92 11.32
CA SER A 157 -20.03 11.55 12.17
C SER A 157 -19.63 12.97 11.73
N GLY A 158 -20.13 13.47 10.60
CA GLY A 158 -19.76 14.79 10.06
C GLY A 158 -18.31 14.91 9.61
N ARG A 159 -17.56 13.80 9.50
CA ARG A 159 -16.16 13.78 9.13
C ARG A 159 -15.97 13.76 7.62
N MET A 160 -14.89 14.36 7.13
CA MET A 160 -14.56 14.32 5.72
C MET A 160 -14.23 12.89 5.27
N GLN A 161 -14.76 12.50 4.12
CA GLN A 161 -14.53 11.23 3.44
C GLN A 161 -14.30 11.46 1.93
N GLY A 162 -13.95 10.40 1.19
CA GLY A 162 -13.96 10.39 -0.27
C GLY A 162 -15.28 9.88 -0.83
N LEU A 163 -15.29 9.46 -2.08
CA LEU A 163 -16.43 8.83 -2.75
C LEU A 163 -16.25 7.32 -2.89
N GLY A 164 -17.35 6.60 -3.01
CA GLY A 164 -17.39 5.17 -3.28
C GLY A 164 -16.61 4.35 -2.25
N TYR A 165 -15.56 3.64 -2.67
CA TYR A 165 -14.71 2.86 -1.75
C TYR A 165 -14.10 3.72 -0.62
N TYR A 166 -13.85 5.00 -0.89
CA TYR A 166 -13.33 5.95 0.09
C TYR A 166 -14.43 6.69 0.86
N ALA A 167 -15.70 6.32 0.72
CA ALA A 167 -16.83 6.83 1.50
C ALA A 167 -16.78 6.31 2.94
N ASN A 168 -15.59 6.38 3.53
CA ASN A 168 -15.28 6.12 4.93
C ASN A 168 -14.05 6.96 5.30
N PRO A 169 -14.11 7.79 6.35
CA PRO A 169 -13.00 8.64 6.77
C PRO A 169 -11.69 7.88 7.03
N ASN A 170 -11.76 6.64 7.55
CA ASN A 170 -10.56 5.85 7.84
C ASN A 170 -9.93 5.31 6.56
N GLU A 171 -10.73 4.86 5.58
CA GLU A 171 -10.22 4.36 4.29
C GLU A 171 -9.62 5.50 3.46
N PHE A 172 -10.27 6.68 3.46
CA PHE A 172 -9.75 7.86 2.79
C PHE A 172 -8.46 8.36 3.47
N GLY A 173 -8.43 8.39 4.80
CA GLY A 173 -7.23 8.72 5.57
C GLY A 173 -6.07 7.75 5.33
N LYS A 174 -6.35 6.45 5.18
CA LYS A 174 -5.35 5.44 4.82
C LYS A 174 -4.66 5.78 3.50
N LEU A 175 -5.43 6.11 2.46
CA LEU A 175 -4.89 6.50 1.16
C LEU A 175 -3.88 7.66 1.30
N MET A 176 -4.24 8.70 2.03
CA MET A 176 -3.38 9.87 2.24
C MET A 176 -2.12 9.53 3.04
N CYS A 177 -2.27 8.89 4.19
CA CYS A 177 -1.13 8.53 5.04
C CYS A 177 -0.10 7.68 4.31
N THR A 178 -0.56 6.72 3.49
CA THR A 178 0.35 5.84 2.75
C THR A 178 1.00 6.51 1.53
N ALA A 179 0.41 7.57 0.98
CA ALA A 179 0.98 8.36 -0.12
C ALA A 179 2.01 9.42 0.34
N ILE A 180 1.88 9.94 1.56
CA ILE A 180 2.79 10.94 2.14
C ILE A 180 4.27 10.54 2.04
N PRO A 181 4.71 9.33 2.42
CA PRO A 181 6.11 8.93 2.33
C PRO A 181 6.64 8.90 0.90
N PHE A 182 5.79 8.64 -0.09
CA PHE A 182 6.20 8.64 -1.49
C PHE A 182 6.57 10.05 -1.95
N PHE A 183 5.78 11.07 -1.61
CA PHE A 183 6.20 12.46 -1.84
C PHE A 183 7.42 12.84 -1.01
N GLY A 184 7.57 12.30 0.20
CA GLY A 184 8.77 12.47 1.01
C GLY A 184 10.06 12.04 0.28
N ILE A 185 10.00 10.99 -0.55
CA ILE A 185 11.14 10.56 -1.38
C ILE A 185 11.59 11.73 -2.27
N PHE A 186 10.66 12.43 -2.92
CA PHE A 186 10.97 13.54 -3.83
C PHE A 186 11.47 14.78 -3.10
N MET A 187 10.94 15.07 -1.91
CA MET A 187 11.43 16.17 -1.07
C MET A 187 12.92 16.02 -0.75
N PHE A 188 13.36 14.78 -0.46
CA PHE A 188 14.73 14.51 0.01
C PHE A 188 15.71 14.08 -1.07
N SER A 189 15.24 13.53 -2.21
CA SER A 189 16.12 12.99 -3.26
C SER A 189 16.11 13.78 -4.57
N SER A 190 15.12 14.64 -4.83
CA SER A 190 15.06 15.40 -6.08
C SER A 190 16.13 16.48 -6.15
N ARG A 191 16.73 16.65 -7.34
CA ARG A 191 17.60 17.79 -7.64
C ARG A 191 16.82 19.07 -8.02
N SER A 192 15.57 18.90 -8.51
CA SER A 192 14.71 20.02 -8.89
C SER A 192 14.08 20.65 -7.64
N PHE A 193 14.35 21.93 -7.42
CA PHE A 193 13.72 22.72 -6.36
C PHE A 193 12.20 22.78 -6.54
N PHE A 194 11.74 22.96 -7.78
CA PHE A 194 10.31 22.97 -8.09
C PHE A 194 9.62 21.66 -7.69
N LEU A 195 10.22 20.51 -8.02
CA LEU A 195 9.66 19.21 -7.66
C LEU A 195 9.64 19.00 -6.13
N ARG A 196 10.62 19.53 -5.40
CA ARG A 196 10.59 19.51 -3.92
C ARG A 196 9.44 20.34 -3.37
N LEU A 197 9.17 21.52 -3.94
CA LEU A 197 8.04 22.36 -3.55
C LEU A 197 6.69 21.70 -3.84
N VAL A 198 6.53 21.09 -5.01
CA VAL A 198 5.32 20.33 -5.37
C VAL A 198 5.10 19.18 -4.40
N ALA A 199 6.15 18.43 -4.07
CA ALA A 199 6.05 17.31 -3.12
C ALA A 199 5.72 17.82 -1.70
N LEU A 200 6.33 18.92 -1.24
CA LEU A 200 6.02 19.54 0.05
C LEU A 200 4.57 20.03 0.09
N GLY A 201 4.11 20.73 -0.93
CA GLY A 201 2.72 21.18 -1.03
C GLY A 201 1.73 20.02 -0.98
N GLY A 202 2.01 18.93 -1.71
CA GLY A 202 1.20 17.72 -1.68
C GLY A 202 1.15 17.06 -0.29
N VAL A 203 2.29 17.00 0.41
CA VAL A 203 2.34 16.50 1.79
C VAL A 203 1.49 17.35 2.72
N LEU A 204 1.61 18.68 2.63
CA LEU A 204 0.85 19.61 3.48
C LEU A 204 -0.67 19.50 3.24
N VAL A 205 -1.08 19.40 1.97
CA VAL A 205 -2.50 19.20 1.60
C VAL A 205 -3.01 17.88 2.18
N MET A 206 -2.27 16.78 2.05
CA MET A 206 -2.67 15.48 2.59
C MET A 206 -2.73 15.48 4.13
N LEU A 207 -1.78 16.15 4.80
CA LEU A 207 -1.81 16.28 6.27
C LEU A 207 -3.01 17.09 6.76
N ALA A 208 -3.33 18.21 6.09
CA ALA A 208 -4.53 18.98 6.40
C ALA A 208 -5.80 18.14 6.22
N ALA A 209 -5.89 17.39 5.13
CA ALA A 209 -7.02 16.51 4.85
C ALA A 209 -7.18 15.39 5.87
N VAL A 210 -6.06 14.77 6.32
CA VAL A 210 -6.11 13.80 7.43
C VAL A 210 -6.73 14.44 8.68
N GLY A 211 -6.43 15.71 8.98
CA GLY A 211 -7.11 16.45 10.05
C GLY A 211 -8.63 16.46 9.89
N TYR A 212 -9.14 16.77 8.70
CA TYR A 212 -10.58 16.78 8.43
C TYR A 212 -11.24 15.38 8.52
N THR A 213 -10.49 14.30 8.28
CA THR A 213 -11.04 12.95 8.50
C THR A 213 -11.22 12.61 9.97
N GLN A 214 -10.58 13.30 10.90
CA GLN A 214 -10.60 13.04 12.34
C GLN A 214 -10.39 11.56 12.70
N SER A 215 -9.59 10.85 11.91
CA SER A 215 -9.35 9.43 12.09
C SER A 215 -8.22 9.17 13.08
N ARG A 216 -8.54 8.60 14.24
CA ARG A 216 -7.56 8.16 15.26
C ARG A 216 -6.50 7.22 14.66
N THR A 217 -6.94 6.31 13.79
CA THR A 217 -6.04 5.38 13.10
C THR A 217 -5.01 6.11 12.25
N CYS A 218 -5.40 7.22 11.59
CA CYS A 218 -4.50 8.03 10.77
C CYS A 218 -3.42 8.72 11.61
N PHE A 219 -3.77 9.25 12.78
CA PHE A 219 -2.78 9.89 13.67
C PHE A 219 -1.70 8.89 14.12
N VAL A 220 -2.09 7.68 14.52
CA VAL A 220 -1.14 6.63 14.89
C VAL A 220 -0.31 6.19 13.69
N ALA A 221 -0.91 6.02 12.52
CA ALA A 221 -0.20 5.68 11.30
C ALA A 221 0.81 6.75 10.89
N LEU A 222 0.46 8.04 10.98
CA LEU A 222 1.39 9.14 10.72
C LEU A 222 2.58 9.13 11.67
N ALA A 223 2.38 8.82 12.95
CA ALA A 223 3.47 8.65 13.90
C ALA A 223 4.39 7.51 13.47
N ILE A 224 3.86 6.31 13.16
CA ILE A 224 4.64 5.17 12.65
C ILE A 224 5.44 5.57 11.40
N ILE A 225 4.81 6.24 10.45
CA ILE A 225 5.41 6.68 9.20
C ILE A 225 6.54 7.68 9.45
N ALA A 226 6.33 8.67 10.32
CA ALA A 226 7.31 9.69 10.64
C ALA A 226 8.55 9.10 11.35
N PHE A 227 8.36 8.14 12.26
CA PHE A 227 9.46 7.53 13.00
C PHE A 227 10.26 6.50 12.20
N THR A 228 9.65 5.83 11.21
CA THR A 228 10.28 4.75 10.44
C THR A 228 11.64 5.14 9.81
N PRO A 229 11.81 6.27 9.09
CA PRO A 229 13.10 6.64 8.50
C PRO A 229 14.21 6.86 9.53
N PHE A 230 13.84 7.29 10.74
CA PHE A 230 14.80 7.48 11.84
C PHE A 230 15.24 6.15 12.44
N LEU A 231 14.28 5.23 12.64
CA LEU A 231 14.58 3.87 13.11
C LEU A 231 15.52 3.12 12.15
N LEU A 232 15.35 3.34 10.84
CA LEU A 232 16.15 2.69 9.81
C LEU A 232 17.48 3.39 9.50
N SER A 233 17.82 4.50 10.15
CA SER A 233 19.07 5.23 9.89
C SER A 233 20.24 4.59 10.64
N ALA A 234 21.13 3.87 9.94
CA ALA A 234 22.26 3.12 10.53
C ALA A 234 23.32 4.01 11.21
N ASN A 235 23.57 5.22 10.68
CA ASN A 235 24.71 6.07 11.07
C ASN A 235 24.46 6.97 12.30
N LYS A 236 23.31 6.90 12.93
CA LYS A 236 23.02 7.69 14.14
C LYS A 236 23.06 6.77 15.35
N GLY A 237 23.88 7.11 16.34
CA GLY A 237 23.91 6.38 17.61
C GLY A 237 22.49 6.24 18.20
N VAL A 238 22.24 5.17 18.94
CA VAL A 238 20.91 4.87 19.52
C VAL A 238 20.37 6.07 20.30
N VAL A 239 21.24 6.76 21.05
CA VAL A 239 20.88 7.95 21.84
C VAL A 239 20.34 9.08 20.96
N LYS A 240 21.02 9.40 19.83
CA LYS A 240 20.53 10.43 18.91
C LYS A 240 19.17 10.07 18.32
N ARG A 241 18.92 8.79 17.99
CA ARG A 241 17.62 8.33 17.51
C ARG A 241 16.53 8.51 18.56
N LEU A 242 16.80 8.11 19.80
CA LEU A 242 15.86 8.27 20.91
C LEU A 242 15.55 9.74 21.19
N ILE A 243 16.57 10.62 21.16
CA ILE A 243 16.37 12.07 21.32
C ILE A 243 15.47 12.62 20.18
N VAL A 244 15.77 12.31 18.93
CA VAL A 244 14.95 12.79 17.79
C VAL A 244 13.52 12.23 17.88
N MET A 245 13.35 10.95 18.23
CA MET A 245 12.04 10.36 18.46
C MET A 245 11.29 11.05 19.61
N GLY A 246 11.96 11.35 20.70
CA GLY A 246 11.40 12.10 21.82
C GLY A 246 10.94 13.50 21.40
N ILE A 247 11.79 14.25 20.70
CA ILE A 247 11.45 15.58 20.19
C ILE A 247 10.24 15.52 19.24
N LEU A 248 10.22 14.56 18.31
CA LEU A 248 9.09 14.37 17.39
C LEU A 248 7.82 13.94 18.12
N GLY A 249 7.94 13.09 19.15
CA GLY A 249 6.82 12.70 20.00
C GLY A 249 6.24 13.91 20.75
N VAL A 250 7.10 14.73 21.38
CA VAL A 250 6.68 15.98 22.05
C VAL A 250 6.08 16.97 21.06
N ALA A 251 6.70 17.15 19.88
CA ALA A 251 6.15 18.01 18.84
C ALA A 251 4.77 17.53 18.35
N LEU A 252 4.58 16.23 18.19
CA LEU A 252 3.29 15.66 17.83
C LEU A 252 2.23 15.88 18.91
N LEU A 253 2.60 15.66 20.17
CA LEU A 253 1.73 15.95 21.33
C LEU A 253 1.37 17.45 21.37
N TYR A 254 2.34 18.33 21.16
CA TYR A 254 2.11 19.78 21.12
C TYR A 254 1.18 20.15 19.96
N VAL A 255 1.37 19.59 18.77
CA VAL A 255 0.45 19.80 17.63
C VAL A 255 -0.98 19.39 17.99
N VAL A 256 -1.15 18.29 18.74
CA VAL A 256 -2.49 17.85 19.21
C VAL A 256 -3.14 18.93 20.09
N THR A 257 -2.37 19.65 20.92
CA THR A 257 -2.91 20.74 21.76
C THR A 257 -3.31 21.99 20.96
N LEU A 258 -2.79 22.14 19.72
CA LEU A 258 -3.15 23.23 18.81
C LEU A 258 -4.34 22.89 17.90
N LEU A 259 -4.82 21.65 17.93
CA LEU A 259 -5.96 21.25 17.11
C LEU A 259 -7.26 21.89 17.66
N PRO A 260 -8.27 22.13 16.80
CA PRO A 260 -9.60 22.53 17.24
C PRO A 260 -10.19 21.52 18.26
N GLY A 261 -11.02 21.99 19.20
CA GLY A 261 -11.57 21.20 20.29
C GLY A 261 -12.07 19.79 19.89
N PRO A 262 -12.88 19.63 18.82
CA PRO A 262 -13.33 18.31 18.37
C PRO A 262 -12.20 17.34 17.98
N LEU A 263 -11.08 17.86 17.47
CA LEU A 263 -9.91 17.04 17.13
C LEU A 263 -9.09 16.65 18.37
N GLN A 264 -9.02 17.56 19.37
CA GLN A 264 -8.38 17.26 20.66
C GLN A 264 -9.16 16.16 21.40
N GLU A 265 -10.49 16.25 21.48
CA GLU A 265 -11.33 15.22 22.09
C GLU A 265 -11.17 13.86 21.39
N ARG A 266 -11.10 13.86 20.05
CA ARG A 266 -10.83 12.63 19.26
C ARG A 266 -9.45 12.06 19.54
N ALA A 267 -8.42 12.88 19.66
CA ALA A 267 -7.07 12.41 20.01
C ALA A 267 -7.03 11.87 21.45
N ALA A 268 -7.68 12.56 22.41
CA ALA A 268 -7.77 12.11 23.80
C ALA A 268 -8.52 10.78 23.93
N SER A 269 -9.58 10.56 23.14
CA SER A 269 -10.36 9.31 23.16
C SER A 269 -9.59 8.06 22.71
N ILE A 270 -8.34 8.20 22.21
CA ILE A 270 -7.48 7.03 21.94
C ILE A 270 -7.19 6.25 23.23
N THR A 271 -7.14 6.93 24.39
CA THR A 271 -6.88 6.31 25.67
C THR A 271 -8.12 5.66 26.31
N GLU A 272 -9.32 5.98 25.82
CA GLU A 272 -10.60 5.48 26.36
C GLU A 272 -11.12 4.24 25.60
N TYR A 273 -10.24 3.36 25.18
CA TYR A 273 -10.57 2.19 24.35
C TYR A 273 -11.55 1.20 25.00
N ARG A 274 -11.65 1.18 26.35
CA ARG A 274 -12.52 0.23 27.07
C ARG A 274 -14.01 0.54 26.88
N SER A 275 -14.37 1.81 26.70
CA SER A 275 -15.74 2.27 26.47
C SER A 275 -16.08 2.36 24.98
N ASP A 276 -15.09 2.20 24.08
CA ASP A 276 -15.26 2.30 22.62
C ASP A 276 -15.96 1.05 22.07
N SER A 277 -17.23 1.19 21.69
CA SER A 277 -18.04 0.12 21.10
C SER A 277 -17.43 -0.48 19.83
N SER A 278 -16.72 0.35 19.03
CA SER A 278 -16.02 -0.09 17.82
C SER A 278 -14.83 -1.00 18.15
N PHE A 279 -14.07 -0.67 19.18
CA PHE A 279 -12.95 -1.50 19.64
C PHE A 279 -13.43 -2.83 20.22
N GLN A 280 -14.49 -2.80 21.05
CA GLN A 280 -15.09 -4.01 21.62
C GLN A 280 -15.69 -4.91 20.53
N GLY A 281 -16.29 -4.33 19.50
CA GLY A 281 -16.76 -5.08 18.32
C GLY A 281 -15.64 -5.83 17.60
N ARG A 282 -14.48 -5.18 17.43
CA ARG A 282 -13.28 -5.81 16.84
C ARG A 282 -12.76 -6.97 17.67
N LEU A 283 -12.65 -6.81 18.99
CA LEU A 283 -12.19 -7.89 19.87
C LEU A 283 -13.11 -9.12 19.80
N ARG A 284 -14.44 -8.89 19.76
CA ARG A 284 -15.42 -10.00 19.58
C ARG A 284 -15.23 -10.68 18.22
N ALA A 285 -15.06 -9.91 17.13
CA ALA A 285 -14.82 -10.45 15.82
C ALA A 285 -13.48 -11.24 15.77
N TRP A 286 -12.41 -10.74 16.42
CA TRP A 286 -11.14 -11.48 16.50
C TRP A 286 -11.29 -12.80 17.26
N GLY A 287 -12.01 -12.78 18.41
CA GLY A 287 -12.33 -13.99 19.15
C GLY A 287 -13.06 -15.03 18.28
N GLN A 288 -14.03 -14.59 17.46
CA GLN A 288 -14.70 -15.45 16.51
C GLN A 288 -13.76 -16.00 15.43
N GLY A 289 -12.82 -15.20 14.92
CA GLY A 289 -11.81 -15.66 13.98
C GLY A 289 -10.90 -16.75 14.57
N PHE A 290 -10.51 -16.65 15.84
CA PHE A 290 -9.79 -17.72 16.54
C PHE A 290 -10.63 -18.98 16.68
N LEU A 291 -11.92 -18.89 16.98
CA LEU A 291 -12.82 -20.04 17.00
C LEU A 291 -12.92 -20.74 15.63
N MET A 292 -13.03 -19.98 14.54
CA MET A 292 -13.05 -20.54 13.17
C MET A 292 -11.79 -21.39 12.90
N VAL A 293 -10.62 -20.94 13.37
CA VAL A 293 -9.36 -21.70 13.24
C VAL A 293 -9.41 -23.00 14.06
N THR A 294 -10.00 -22.99 15.25
CA THR A 294 -10.12 -24.24 16.03
C THR A 294 -11.01 -25.27 15.35
N TRP A 295 -12.02 -24.82 14.59
CA TRP A 295 -12.87 -25.73 13.81
C TRP A 295 -12.17 -26.26 12.55
N TYR A 296 -11.40 -25.43 11.87
CA TYR A 296 -10.77 -25.74 10.58
C TYR A 296 -9.30 -25.29 10.53
N PRO A 297 -8.41 -25.93 11.33
CA PRO A 297 -7.04 -25.41 11.51
C PRO A 297 -6.17 -25.47 10.24
N LEU A 298 -6.43 -26.41 9.33
CA LEU A 298 -5.57 -26.63 8.15
C LEU A 298 -6.00 -25.83 6.91
N TYR A 299 -7.27 -25.55 6.74
CA TYR A 299 -7.80 -24.95 5.51
C TYR A 299 -8.75 -23.77 5.77
N GLY A 300 -9.05 -23.47 7.04
CA GLY A 300 -9.96 -22.39 7.42
C GLY A 300 -11.41 -22.63 7.01
N VAL A 301 -12.24 -21.61 7.13
CA VAL A 301 -13.65 -21.64 6.73
C VAL A 301 -13.85 -21.41 5.22
N GLY A 302 -12.79 -21.19 4.47
CA GLY A 302 -12.80 -20.81 3.05
C GLY A 302 -12.72 -19.28 2.86
N LYS A 303 -11.96 -18.85 1.84
CA LYS A 303 -11.82 -17.41 1.50
C LYS A 303 -13.20 -16.81 1.21
N GLY A 304 -13.45 -15.61 1.76
CA GLY A 304 -14.72 -14.89 1.58
C GLY A 304 -15.87 -15.40 2.44
N GLN A 305 -15.68 -16.50 3.18
CA GLN A 305 -16.75 -17.14 3.95
C GLN A 305 -16.90 -16.60 5.38
N TRP A 306 -16.15 -15.57 5.75
CA TRP A 306 -16.21 -14.96 7.09
C TRP A 306 -17.65 -14.64 7.53
N TYR A 307 -18.42 -13.98 6.66
CA TYR A 307 -19.77 -13.51 6.98
C TYR A 307 -20.81 -14.65 7.13
N SER A 308 -20.50 -15.85 6.66
CA SER A 308 -21.32 -17.04 6.92
C SER A 308 -21.23 -17.51 8.38
N TYR A 309 -20.22 -17.05 9.13
CA TYR A 309 -19.96 -17.43 10.52
C TYR A 309 -20.09 -16.26 11.50
N HIS A 310 -19.91 -15.02 11.06
CA HIS A 310 -19.98 -13.86 11.92
C HIS A 310 -20.43 -12.61 11.18
N GLY A 311 -21.42 -11.87 11.75
CA GLY A 311 -22.02 -10.71 11.07
C GLY A 311 -21.18 -9.43 11.07
N LEU A 312 -20.15 -9.33 11.94
CA LEU A 312 -19.24 -8.19 11.97
C LEU A 312 -17.96 -8.52 11.20
N ALA A 313 -17.47 -7.55 10.43
CA ALA A 313 -16.19 -7.68 9.74
C ALA A 313 -15.03 -7.92 10.73
N PRO A 314 -14.01 -8.71 10.37
CA PRO A 314 -12.85 -8.98 11.24
C PRO A 314 -12.04 -7.72 11.58
N HIS A 315 -12.05 -6.71 10.72
CA HIS A 315 -11.23 -5.51 10.86
C HIS A 315 -9.77 -5.80 11.26
N ASN A 316 -9.24 -6.93 10.75
CA ASN A 316 -7.86 -7.35 10.90
C ASN A 316 -7.57 -8.38 9.82
N SER A 317 -6.71 -8.02 8.86
CA SER A 317 -6.39 -8.89 7.72
C SER A 317 -5.65 -10.16 8.13
N PHE A 318 -4.89 -10.14 9.21
CA PHE A 318 -4.19 -11.32 9.71
C PHE A 318 -5.18 -12.32 10.30
N VAL A 319 -6.13 -11.84 11.11
CA VAL A 319 -7.23 -12.68 11.65
C VAL A 319 -8.11 -13.19 10.51
N GLN A 320 -8.40 -12.34 9.51
CA GLN A 320 -9.18 -12.73 8.33
C GLN A 320 -8.51 -13.89 7.58
N VAL A 321 -7.24 -13.73 7.20
CA VAL A 321 -6.49 -14.77 6.46
C VAL A 321 -6.37 -16.03 7.29
N MET A 322 -6.13 -15.91 8.61
CA MET A 322 -6.04 -17.04 9.52
C MET A 322 -7.37 -17.80 9.60
N ALA A 323 -8.49 -17.12 9.76
CA ALA A 323 -9.80 -17.73 9.85
C ALA A 323 -10.22 -18.41 8.53
N GLU A 324 -9.96 -17.74 7.39
CA GLU A 324 -10.42 -18.16 6.08
C GLU A 324 -9.49 -19.18 5.39
N MET A 325 -8.19 -19.22 5.72
CA MET A 325 -7.20 -20.14 5.11
C MET A 325 -6.47 -21.04 6.13
N GLY A 326 -6.85 -21.00 7.39
CA GLY A 326 -6.22 -21.78 8.46
C GLY A 326 -4.83 -21.33 8.84
N LEU A 327 -4.15 -22.14 9.67
CA LEU A 327 -2.77 -21.88 10.12
C LEU A 327 -1.76 -21.84 8.95
N PRO A 328 -1.81 -22.72 7.93
CA PRO A 328 -0.91 -22.60 6.79
C PRO A 328 -1.07 -21.26 6.05
N GLY A 329 -2.30 -20.77 5.89
CA GLY A 329 -2.58 -19.49 5.22
C GLY A 329 -1.94 -18.31 5.94
N ILE A 330 -2.12 -18.19 7.26
CA ILE A 330 -1.51 -17.11 8.02
C ILE A 330 0.02 -17.20 8.06
N VAL A 331 0.60 -18.39 8.14
CA VAL A 331 2.05 -18.59 8.08
C VAL A 331 2.60 -18.06 6.75
N VAL A 332 2.00 -18.49 5.62
CA VAL A 332 2.43 -18.03 4.28
C VAL A 332 2.25 -16.52 4.13
N PHE A 333 1.13 -15.96 4.60
CA PHE A 333 0.89 -14.51 4.57
C PHE A 333 1.94 -13.74 5.38
N CYS A 334 2.25 -14.17 6.60
CA CYS A 334 3.30 -13.58 7.43
C CYS A 334 4.69 -13.70 6.78
N MET A 335 4.99 -14.81 6.10
CA MET A 335 6.24 -14.98 5.35
C MET A 335 6.34 -13.96 4.18
N ILE A 336 5.24 -13.67 3.48
CA ILE A 336 5.22 -12.64 2.43
C ILE A 336 5.48 -11.26 3.05
N VAL A 337 4.76 -10.92 4.12
CA VAL A 337 4.92 -9.65 4.85
C VAL A 337 6.38 -9.47 5.31
N TRP A 338 6.96 -10.50 5.90
CA TRP A 338 8.35 -10.49 6.36
C TRP A 338 9.35 -10.37 5.21
N ALA A 339 9.14 -11.10 4.11
CA ALA A 339 9.99 -10.99 2.93
C ALA A 339 9.97 -9.58 2.34
N CYS A 340 8.82 -8.92 2.28
CA CYS A 340 8.71 -7.54 1.84
C CYS A 340 9.49 -6.59 2.77
N TRP A 341 9.33 -6.74 4.08
CA TRP A 341 10.05 -5.93 5.06
C TRP A 341 11.58 -6.09 4.93
N THR A 342 12.07 -7.33 4.88
CA THR A 342 13.50 -7.61 4.77
C THR A 342 14.11 -7.17 3.44
N GLN A 343 13.32 -7.12 2.37
CA GLN A 343 13.77 -6.60 1.09
C GLN A 343 13.98 -5.09 1.13
N VAL A 344 13.05 -4.37 1.72
CA VAL A 344 13.09 -2.90 1.74
C VAL A 344 13.97 -2.41 2.89
N ALA A 345 13.63 -2.71 4.13
CA ALA A 345 14.39 -2.25 5.29
C ALA A 345 15.78 -2.89 5.39
N GLY A 346 15.90 -4.18 5.06
CA GLY A 346 17.18 -4.90 5.07
C GLY A 346 18.18 -4.42 4.01
N TYR A 347 17.74 -3.67 2.98
CA TYR A 347 18.68 -3.00 2.06
C TYR A 347 19.62 -2.05 2.80
N LEU A 348 19.09 -1.26 3.74
CA LEU A 348 19.86 -0.27 4.50
C LEU A 348 20.97 -0.91 5.34
N GLY A 349 20.71 -2.09 5.92
CA GLY A 349 21.73 -2.83 6.69
C GLY A 349 22.82 -3.49 5.83
N ARG A 350 22.49 -3.82 4.57
CA ARG A 350 23.42 -4.51 3.65
C ARG A 350 24.26 -3.56 2.79
N ALA A 351 23.75 -2.36 2.55
CA ALA A 351 24.33 -1.46 1.56
C ALA A 351 25.60 -0.73 2.04
N GLY A 352 25.84 -0.62 3.37
CA GLY A 352 26.99 0.03 3.96
C GLY A 352 27.17 1.49 3.52
N GLU A 353 28.40 2.03 3.63
CA GLU A 353 28.71 3.42 3.27
C GLU A 353 28.70 3.68 1.75
N ALA A 354 28.85 2.63 0.93
CA ALA A 354 28.85 2.73 -0.54
C ALA A 354 27.44 2.70 -1.16
N ALA A 355 26.39 2.81 -0.34
CA ALA A 355 24.99 2.78 -0.80
C ALA A 355 24.67 3.98 -1.70
N ASP A 356 23.98 3.73 -2.83
CA ASP A 356 23.40 4.82 -3.62
C ASP A 356 22.40 5.64 -2.75
N PRO A 357 22.65 6.96 -2.52
CA PRO A 357 21.78 7.79 -1.69
C PRO A 357 20.34 7.83 -2.17
N ARG A 358 20.09 7.67 -3.46
CA ARG A 358 18.74 7.63 -4.04
C ARG A 358 18.01 6.35 -3.62
N LEU A 359 18.68 5.19 -3.70
CA LEU A 359 18.11 3.93 -3.27
C LEU A 359 17.91 3.88 -1.77
N VAL A 360 18.78 4.53 -0.98
CA VAL A 360 18.59 4.70 0.48
C VAL A 360 17.30 5.49 0.77
N THR A 361 17.11 6.63 0.10
CA THR A 361 15.91 7.45 0.29
C THR A 361 14.65 6.72 -0.17
N LEU A 362 14.72 6.03 -1.30
CA LEU A 362 13.63 5.22 -1.84
C LEU A 362 13.26 4.07 -0.88
N SER A 363 14.26 3.36 -0.33
CA SER A 363 14.08 2.34 0.69
C SER A 363 13.34 2.88 1.93
N LYS A 364 13.79 4.02 2.47
CA LYS A 364 13.17 4.64 3.66
C LYS A 364 11.72 5.06 3.40
N GLY A 365 11.45 5.66 2.24
CA GLY A 365 10.10 6.07 1.87
C GLY A 365 9.14 4.89 1.67
N ILE A 366 9.58 3.85 0.96
CA ILE A 366 8.77 2.63 0.78
C ILE A 366 8.57 1.92 2.12
N ALA A 367 9.60 1.79 2.96
CA ALA A 367 9.48 1.17 4.27
C ALA A 367 8.51 1.92 5.18
N ALA A 368 8.54 3.25 5.19
CA ALA A 368 7.62 4.07 5.97
C ALA A 368 6.16 3.91 5.49
N SER A 369 5.94 3.97 4.18
CA SER A 369 4.63 3.74 3.58
C SER A 369 4.13 2.31 3.87
N TYR A 370 5.00 1.31 3.74
CA TYR A 370 4.67 -0.09 3.98
C TYR A 370 4.29 -0.36 5.44
N LEU A 371 5.05 0.16 6.42
CA LEU A 371 4.68 0.02 7.84
C LEU A 371 3.37 0.73 8.17
N GLY A 372 3.15 1.93 7.62
CA GLY A 372 1.86 2.60 7.72
C GLY A 372 0.73 1.75 7.15
N TYR A 373 0.95 1.14 5.98
CA TYR A 373 -0.02 0.23 5.37
C TYR A 373 -0.24 -1.04 6.19
N LEU A 374 0.82 -1.66 6.72
CA LEU A 374 0.69 -2.83 7.62
C LEU A 374 -0.14 -2.52 8.86
N PHE A 375 0.03 -1.33 9.44
CA PHE A 375 -0.79 -0.90 10.56
C PHE A 375 -2.27 -0.78 10.16
N TYR A 376 -2.57 -0.29 8.95
CA TYR A 376 -3.95 -0.23 8.45
C TYR A 376 -4.55 -1.61 8.19
N ILE A 377 -3.81 -2.55 7.61
CA ILE A 377 -4.34 -3.90 7.38
C ILE A 377 -4.48 -4.69 8.68
N PHE A 378 -3.74 -4.32 9.73
CA PHE A 378 -3.95 -4.84 11.08
C PHE A 378 -5.27 -4.36 11.70
N LEU A 379 -5.81 -3.22 11.24
CA LEU A 379 -7.07 -2.63 11.70
C LEU A 379 -8.18 -2.64 10.63
N GLY A 380 -7.98 -3.36 9.52
CA GLY A 380 -8.90 -3.40 8.37
C GLY A 380 -8.90 -4.74 7.62
N ASN A 381 -9.87 -4.93 6.74
CA ASN A 381 -10.07 -6.15 5.95
C ASN A 381 -9.43 -6.00 4.58
N GLN A 382 -8.12 -6.10 4.51
CA GLN A 382 -7.36 -5.87 3.29
C GLN A 382 -6.51 -7.08 2.87
N GLY A 383 -6.74 -8.26 3.47
CA GLY A 383 -5.93 -9.46 3.23
C GLY A 383 -5.86 -9.86 1.75
N TYR A 384 -6.95 -9.64 1.01
CA TYR A 384 -7.07 -9.95 -0.42
C TYR A 384 -7.21 -8.71 -1.30
N SER A 385 -7.00 -7.52 -0.74
CA SER A 385 -7.12 -6.27 -1.48
C SER A 385 -6.02 -6.13 -2.54
N PRO A 386 -6.33 -5.65 -3.75
CA PRO A 386 -5.33 -5.32 -4.76
C PRO A 386 -4.22 -4.40 -4.26
N TRP A 387 -4.52 -3.52 -3.29
CA TRP A 387 -3.53 -2.63 -2.67
C TRP A 387 -2.51 -3.38 -1.80
N THR A 388 -2.89 -4.46 -1.12
CA THR A 388 -1.96 -5.34 -0.39
C THR A 388 -0.98 -5.98 -1.36
N TYR A 389 -1.48 -6.48 -2.49
CA TYR A 389 -0.66 -7.11 -3.52
C TYR A 389 0.17 -6.09 -4.31
N PHE A 390 -0.30 -4.86 -4.43
CA PHE A 390 0.50 -3.74 -4.92
C PHE A 390 1.72 -3.50 -4.02
N TYR A 391 1.55 -3.43 -2.69
CA TYR A 391 2.67 -3.27 -1.76
C TYR A 391 3.66 -4.44 -1.83
N PHE A 392 3.18 -5.66 -1.91
CA PHE A 392 4.04 -6.83 -2.12
C PHE A 392 4.83 -6.72 -3.44
N GLY A 393 4.18 -6.23 -4.48
CA GLY A 393 4.77 -6.03 -5.79
C GLY A 393 5.85 -4.95 -5.82
N ILE A 394 5.64 -3.78 -5.22
CA ILE A 394 6.65 -2.71 -5.19
C ILE A 394 7.85 -3.08 -4.30
N CYS A 395 7.65 -3.81 -3.21
CA CYS A 395 8.75 -4.33 -2.39
C CYS A 395 9.61 -5.33 -3.18
N ALA A 396 8.97 -6.23 -3.93
CA ALA A 396 9.66 -7.20 -4.79
C ALA A 396 10.39 -6.51 -5.96
N ALA A 397 9.76 -5.50 -6.59
CA ALA A 397 10.39 -4.69 -7.63
C ALA A 397 11.61 -3.93 -7.10
N PHE A 398 11.51 -3.32 -5.91
CA PHE A 398 12.63 -2.66 -5.25
C PHE A 398 13.80 -3.64 -4.99
N ALA A 399 13.51 -4.86 -4.51
CA ALA A 399 14.52 -5.89 -4.31
C ALA A 399 15.21 -6.31 -5.61
N TYR A 400 14.48 -6.39 -6.72
CA TYR A 400 15.04 -6.64 -8.03
C TYR A 400 15.97 -5.50 -8.47
N ILE A 401 15.51 -4.25 -8.38
CA ILE A 401 16.27 -3.06 -8.77
C ILE A 401 17.60 -3.00 -8.00
N THR A 402 17.57 -3.21 -6.69
CA THR A 402 18.79 -3.15 -5.85
C THR A 402 19.79 -4.25 -6.18
N ARG A 403 19.31 -5.47 -6.51
CA ARG A 403 20.18 -6.58 -6.95
C ARG A 403 20.79 -6.31 -8.33
N SER A 404 20.03 -5.76 -9.28
CA SER A 404 20.51 -5.39 -10.60
C SER A 404 21.63 -4.34 -10.50
N VAL A 405 21.40 -3.26 -9.74
CA VAL A 405 22.42 -2.22 -9.51
C VAL A 405 23.69 -2.79 -8.86
N ALA A 406 23.54 -3.70 -7.89
CA ALA A 406 24.69 -4.35 -7.26
C ALA A 406 25.45 -5.28 -8.23
N ALA A 407 24.76 -6.00 -9.12
CA ALA A 407 25.38 -6.84 -10.14
C ALA A 407 26.16 -6.01 -11.17
N ASP A 408 25.56 -4.92 -11.66
CA ASP A 408 26.21 -4.00 -12.59
C ASP A 408 27.46 -3.34 -11.99
N ALA A 409 27.41 -2.98 -10.70
CA ALA A 409 28.56 -2.42 -9.98
C ALA A 409 29.70 -3.43 -9.82
N ARG A 410 29.36 -4.71 -9.61
CA ARG A 410 30.40 -5.80 -9.57
C ARG A 410 31.01 -6.06 -10.93
N ALA A 411 30.20 -6.07 -11.99
CA ALA A 411 30.71 -6.29 -13.37
C ALA A 411 31.67 -5.17 -13.85
N LYS A 412 31.43 -3.94 -13.35
CA LYS A 412 32.26 -2.77 -13.69
C LYS A 412 33.53 -2.63 -12.85
N ARG A 413 33.73 -3.42 -11.78
CA ARG A 413 34.99 -3.46 -11.04
C ARG A 413 35.99 -4.27 -11.89
N PRO A 414 37.06 -3.65 -12.47
CA PRO A 414 38.10 -4.44 -13.16
C PRO A 414 38.67 -5.43 -12.16
N ALA A 415 39.11 -6.57 -12.70
CA ALA A 415 39.81 -7.59 -11.91
C ALA A 415 41.15 -6.99 -11.40
N ALA A 416 41.06 -6.16 -10.38
CA ALA A 416 42.21 -5.48 -9.75
C ALA A 416 43.21 -6.46 -9.11
N GLY A 417 42.92 -7.78 -9.18
CA GLY A 417 43.83 -8.85 -8.78
C GLY A 417 44.71 -9.43 -9.90
N ALA A 418 44.38 -9.19 -11.19
CA ALA A 418 45.14 -9.79 -12.30
C ALA A 418 46.40 -8.98 -12.67
N LEU A 419 46.52 -7.72 -12.32
CA LEU A 419 47.67 -6.86 -12.63
C LEU A 419 48.74 -6.88 -11.53
N ALA A 420 48.45 -7.35 -10.32
CA ALA A 420 49.43 -7.49 -9.25
C ALA A 420 50.27 -8.79 -9.34
N GLY A 421 49.89 -9.75 -10.19
CA GLY A 421 50.60 -11.01 -10.45
C GLY A 421 51.57 -10.99 -11.62
N ALA A 422 51.56 -9.96 -12.46
CA ALA A 422 52.42 -9.83 -13.62
C ALA A 422 53.65 -8.93 -13.40
N ALA A 423 53.83 -8.42 -12.18
CA ALA A 423 54.97 -7.56 -11.79
C ALA A 423 55.79 -8.19 -10.64
N ARG A 424 55.87 -9.54 -10.59
CA ARG A 424 56.86 -10.27 -9.79
C ARG A 424 57.63 -11.26 -10.63
#